data_233b64547f55c4811e10edb57e3fb8dd
#
_entry.id   233b64547f55c4811e10edb57e3fb8dd
#
_cell.length_a   1.000
_cell.length_b   1.000
_cell.length_c   1.000
_cell.angle_alpha   90.00
_cell.angle_beta   90.00
_cell.angle_gamma   90.00
#
_symmetry.space_group_name_H-M   'P 1'
#
loop_
_entity.id
_entity.type
_entity.pdbx_description
1 polymer ?
#
loop_
_entity_poly.entity_id
_entity_poly.type
_entity_poly.pdbx_seq_one_letter_code
_entity_poly.pdbx_strand_id
1 'polypeptide(L)'
;MVRTAWLYGYEGKNFVKTMMRLGADRDEVTVVDDQLGNPTSANDLAHEILKIAATENYGVYHCTNEGTCSWADFAEAVMEGAGLDCAVIRCTSAEYAAMNPASAKRPAYSSLRNKRLEDTVGNEMRPWRDALSAYLNNLPEMEG
;
A
#
# COMPACT_ATOMS: atom_id res chain seq x y z
N MET A 1 -20.01 -3.40 -4.87
CA MET A 1 -18.60 -3.68 -5.28
C MET A 1 -17.68 -2.63 -4.68
N VAL A 2 -16.58 -3.06 -4.08
CA VAL A 2 -15.56 -2.15 -3.55
C VAL A 2 -14.24 -2.45 -4.27
N ARG A 3 -13.69 -1.42 -4.92
CA ARG A 3 -12.40 -1.49 -5.61
C ARG A 3 -11.33 -0.88 -4.72
N THR A 4 -10.22 -1.56 -4.61
CA THR A 4 -9.08 -1.11 -3.82
C THR A 4 -7.76 -1.32 -4.57
N ALA A 5 -6.65 -0.85 -4.01
CA ALA A 5 -5.33 -0.98 -4.62
C ALA A 5 -4.25 -1.11 -3.55
N TRP A 6 -3.13 -1.72 -3.90
CA TRP A 6 -1.92 -1.83 -3.07
C TRP A 6 -2.22 -2.30 -1.64
N LEU A 7 -3.00 -3.36 -1.54
CA LEU A 7 -3.50 -3.88 -0.27
C LEU A 7 -2.39 -4.58 0.54
N TYR A 8 -2.34 -4.30 1.83
CA TYR A 8 -1.50 -5.01 2.79
C TYR A 8 -2.28 -5.27 4.08
N GLY A 9 -1.92 -6.35 4.77
CA GLY A 9 -2.58 -6.74 6.01
C GLY A 9 -1.71 -7.67 6.84
N TYR A 10 -2.24 -8.11 7.98
CA TYR A 10 -1.50 -8.97 8.91
C TYR A 10 -1.35 -10.40 8.39
N GLU A 11 -2.31 -10.87 7.62
CA GLU A 11 -2.32 -12.23 7.08
C GLU A 11 -1.76 -12.27 5.65
N GLY A 12 -1.08 -13.35 5.33
CA GLY A 12 -0.58 -13.61 3.98
C GLY A 12 0.62 -12.77 3.58
N LYS A 13 0.94 -12.87 2.30
CA LYS A 13 2.05 -12.14 1.69
C LYS A 13 1.59 -10.77 1.19
N ASN A 14 2.44 -9.76 1.36
CA ASN A 14 2.20 -8.43 0.81
C ASN A 14 3.52 -7.66 0.66
N PHE A 15 3.43 -6.50 0.01
CA PHE A 15 4.60 -5.66 -0.27
C PHE A 15 5.34 -5.22 1.00
N VAL A 16 4.60 -4.83 2.05
CA VAL A 16 5.21 -4.36 3.31
C VAL A 16 6.07 -5.46 3.94
N LYS A 17 5.52 -6.66 4.08
CA LYS A 17 6.25 -7.82 4.63
C LYS A 17 7.45 -8.19 3.77
N THR A 18 7.30 -8.14 2.44
CA THR A 18 8.38 -8.41 1.50
C THR A 18 9.52 -7.39 1.68
N MET A 19 9.20 -6.10 1.78
CA MET A 19 10.20 -5.06 2.01
C MET A 19 10.89 -5.20 3.35
N MET A 20 10.16 -5.54 4.41
CA MET A 20 10.73 -5.78 5.73
C MET A 20 11.74 -6.94 5.71
N ARG A 21 11.38 -8.03 5.04
CA ARG A 21 12.27 -9.19 4.89
C ARG A 21 13.54 -8.84 4.10
N LEU A 22 13.38 -8.17 2.96
CA LEU A 22 14.51 -7.75 2.13
C LEU A 22 15.38 -6.73 2.86
N GLY A 23 14.78 -5.80 3.57
CA GLY A 23 15.49 -4.78 4.33
C GLY A 23 16.27 -5.32 5.52
N ALA A 24 15.84 -6.44 6.09
CA ALA A 24 16.58 -7.13 7.15
C ALA A 24 17.83 -7.84 6.63
N ASP A 25 17.80 -8.31 5.37
CA ASP A 25 18.85 -9.13 4.78
C ASP A 25 19.79 -8.36 3.85
N ARG A 26 19.42 -7.18 3.38
CA ARG A 26 20.14 -6.42 2.36
C ARG A 26 20.42 -5.00 2.80
N ASP A 27 21.51 -4.43 2.27
CA ASP A 27 21.87 -3.02 2.48
C ASP A 27 21.08 -2.09 1.56
N GLU A 28 20.58 -2.61 0.45
CA GLU A 28 19.80 -1.83 -0.51
C GLU A 28 18.80 -2.71 -1.28
N VAL A 29 17.70 -2.09 -1.70
CA VAL A 29 16.69 -2.69 -2.60
C VAL A 29 16.36 -1.70 -3.71
N THR A 30 16.07 -2.21 -4.91
CA THR A 30 15.70 -1.39 -6.06
C THR A 30 14.18 -1.42 -6.23
N VAL A 31 13.55 -0.25 -6.24
CA VAL A 31 12.09 -0.12 -6.31
C VAL A 31 11.70 0.97 -7.34
N VAL A 32 10.66 0.67 -8.10
CA VAL A 32 10.11 1.58 -9.12
C VAL A 32 9.56 2.85 -8.49
N ASP A 33 9.86 4.02 -9.08
CA ASP A 33 9.40 5.32 -8.59
C ASP A 33 8.48 6.10 -9.53
N ASP A 34 8.18 5.56 -10.70
CA ASP A 34 7.32 6.17 -11.72
C ASP A 34 5.94 5.52 -11.85
N GLN A 35 5.57 4.68 -10.90
CA GLN A 35 4.22 4.13 -10.77
C GLN A 35 3.59 4.67 -9.50
N LEU A 36 2.50 5.43 -9.63
CA LEU A 36 1.82 6.14 -8.55
C LEU A 36 0.48 5.50 -8.22
N GLY A 37 0.18 5.36 -6.94
CA GLY A 37 -1.07 4.79 -6.45
C GLY A 37 -1.29 5.06 -4.98
N ASN A 38 -2.12 4.25 -4.34
CA ASN A 38 -2.49 4.42 -2.93
C ASN A 38 -2.27 3.11 -2.17
N PRO A 39 -1.32 3.06 -1.23
CA PRO A 39 -1.25 1.95 -0.29
C PRO A 39 -2.55 1.86 0.53
N THR A 40 -3.00 0.64 0.83
CA THR A 40 -4.27 0.44 1.55
C THR A 40 -4.14 -0.63 2.62
N SER A 41 -4.40 -0.24 3.88
CA SER A 41 -4.49 -1.15 5.01
C SER A 41 -5.76 -1.99 4.92
N ALA A 42 -5.63 -3.30 5.02
CA ALA A 42 -6.78 -4.21 5.02
C ALA A 42 -7.72 -3.94 6.20
N ASN A 43 -7.19 -3.55 7.35
CA ASN A 43 -8.00 -3.22 8.53
C ASN A 43 -8.86 -1.96 8.30
N ASP A 44 -8.27 -0.92 7.71
CA ASP A 44 -9.00 0.31 7.37
C ASP A 44 -10.07 0.04 6.31
N LEU A 45 -9.74 -0.76 5.30
CA LEU A 45 -10.66 -1.18 4.26
C LEU A 45 -11.84 -1.97 4.84
N ALA A 46 -11.59 -2.92 5.73
CA ALA A 46 -12.62 -3.74 6.37
C ALA A 46 -13.62 -2.87 7.16
N HIS A 47 -13.14 -1.85 7.85
CA HIS A 47 -13.98 -0.90 8.56
C HIS A 47 -14.99 -0.20 7.62
N GLU A 48 -14.52 0.27 6.48
CA GLU A 48 -15.37 0.92 5.48
C GLU A 48 -16.34 -0.07 4.82
N ILE A 49 -15.90 -1.29 4.54
CA ILE A 49 -16.76 -2.35 3.98
C ILE A 49 -17.93 -2.63 4.93
N LEU A 50 -17.67 -2.73 6.23
CA LEU A 50 -18.72 -2.95 7.24
C LEU A 50 -19.72 -1.80 7.27
N LYS A 51 -19.26 -0.56 7.15
CA LYS A 51 -20.14 0.62 7.07
C LYS A 51 -21.05 0.56 5.85
N ILE A 52 -20.47 0.26 4.69
CA ILE A 52 -21.24 0.14 3.43
C ILE A 52 -22.26 -0.99 3.53
N ALA A 53 -21.85 -2.15 4.05
CA ALA A 53 -22.70 -3.34 4.16
C ALA A 53 -23.91 -3.14 5.09
N ALA A 54 -23.81 -2.22 6.04
CA ALA A 54 -24.89 -1.88 6.96
C ALA A 54 -25.94 -0.94 6.34
N THR A 55 -25.74 -0.50 5.09
CA THR A 55 -26.61 0.44 4.37
C THR A 55 -27.18 -0.17 3.10
N GLU A 56 -28.15 0.52 2.51
CA GLU A 56 -28.69 0.19 1.18
C GLU A 56 -28.08 1.09 0.09
N ASN A 57 -26.96 1.74 0.35
CA ASN A 57 -26.25 2.59 -0.61
C ASN A 57 -25.44 1.72 -1.58
N TYR A 58 -26.14 1.00 -2.45
CA TYR A 58 -25.54 0.11 -3.43
C TYR A 58 -24.75 0.88 -4.49
N GLY A 59 -23.83 0.20 -5.13
CA GLY A 59 -23.04 0.75 -6.22
C GLY A 59 -21.59 0.32 -6.19
N VAL A 60 -20.77 1.05 -6.95
CA VAL A 60 -19.35 0.82 -7.04
C VAL A 60 -18.60 1.88 -6.22
N TYR A 61 -17.79 1.41 -5.28
CA TYR A 61 -16.97 2.24 -4.40
C TYR A 61 -15.51 2.09 -4.74
N HIS A 62 -14.75 3.19 -4.68
CA HIS A 62 -13.31 3.14 -4.54
C HIS A 62 -12.98 3.34 -3.06
N CYS A 63 -12.08 2.54 -2.52
CA CYS A 63 -11.70 2.61 -1.12
C CYS A 63 -10.22 2.30 -0.95
N THR A 64 -9.43 3.33 -0.71
CA THR A 64 -7.99 3.27 -0.45
C THR A 64 -7.64 4.18 0.71
N ASN A 65 -6.49 3.99 1.35
CA ASN A 65 -5.98 5.03 2.23
C ASN A 65 -5.71 6.30 1.43
N GLU A 66 -5.73 7.45 2.09
CA GLU A 66 -5.62 8.75 1.44
C GLU A 66 -4.18 9.08 1.07
N GLY A 67 -4.01 9.79 -0.03
CA GLY A 67 -2.72 10.23 -0.55
C GLY A 67 -2.18 9.33 -1.64
N THR A 68 -1.39 9.91 -2.52
CA THR A 68 -0.76 9.23 -3.65
C THR A 68 0.74 9.16 -3.42
N CYS A 69 1.34 8.01 -3.68
CA CYS A 69 2.79 7.84 -3.62
C CYS A 69 3.27 6.82 -4.65
N SER A 70 4.59 6.79 -4.87
CA SER A 70 5.22 5.73 -5.66
C SER A 70 5.48 4.48 -4.82
N TRP A 71 5.78 3.37 -5.48
CA TRP A 71 6.25 2.17 -4.79
C TRP A 71 7.54 2.44 -4.00
N ALA A 72 8.44 3.26 -4.55
CA ALA A 72 9.68 3.64 -3.87
C ALA A 72 9.42 4.46 -2.61
N ASP A 73 8.49 5.43 -2.67
CA ASP A 73 8.05 6.19 -1.48
C ASP A 73 7.51 5.26 -0.39
N PHE A 74 6.69 4.30 -0.81
CA PHE A 74 6.11 3.31 0.11
C PHE A 74 7.20 2.44 0.74
N ALA A 75 8.14 1.95 -0.05
CA ALA A 75 9.28 1.16 0.44
C ALA A 75 10.12 1.94 1.45
N GLU A 76 10.44 3.21 1.16
CA GLU A 76 11.20 4.07 2.09
C GLU A 76 10.46 4.24 3.43
N ALA A 77 9.16 4.46 3.38
CA ALA A 77 8.34 4.58 4.59
C ALA A 77 8.31 3.28 5.41
N VAL A 78 8.31 2.13 4.75
CA VAL A 78 8.41 0.81 5.42
C VAL A 78 9.75 0.67 6.13
N MET A 79 10.86 0.99 5.45
CA MET A 79 12.20 0.90 6.04
C MET A 79 12.35 1.82 7.26
N GLU A 80 11.89 3.06 7.13
CA GLU A 80 11.91 4.04 8.21
C GLU A 80 11.05 3.59 9.40
N GLY A 81 9.81 3.20 9.14
CA GLY A 81 8.89 2.78 10.18
C GLY A 81 9.27 1.48 10.88
N ALA A 82 9.97 0.59 10.20
CA ALA A 82 10.47 -0.68 10.75
C ALA A 82 11.87 -0.56 11.37
N GLY A 83 12.51 0.61 11.27
CA GLY A 83 13.85 0.83 11.81
C GLY A 83 14.95 0.05 11.08
N LEU A 84 14.81 -0.15 9.77
CA LEU A 84 15.75 -0.89 8.95
C LEU A 84 16.72 0.04 8.21
N ASP A 85 18.01 -0.27 8.24
CA ASP A 85 19.07 0.47 7.55
C ASP A 85 19.24 -0.02 6.11
N CYS A 86 18.17 -0.06 5.36
CA CYS A 86 18.19 -0.50 3.97
C CYS A 86 17.88 0.69 3.06
N ALA A 87 18.78 0.98 2.13
CA ALA A 87 18.58 2.05 1.16
C ALA A 87 17.61 1.62 0.06
N VAL A 88 16.70 2.49 -0.31
CA VAL A 88 15.81 2.28 -1.45
C VAL A 88 16.41 2.97 -2.68
N ILE A 89 16.84 2.18 -3.63
CA ILE A 89 17.39 2.66 -4.91
C ILE A 89 16.22 2.81 -5.88
N ARG A 90 15.99 4.02 -6.35
CA ARG A 90 14.88 4.31 -7.26
C ARG A 90 15.24 3.96 -8.68
N CYS A 91 14.26 3.41 -9.41
CA CYS A 91 14.40 3.12 -10.84
C CYS A 91 13.10 3.41 -11.58
N THR A 92 13.18 3.51 -12.91
CA THR A 92 11.98 3.64 -13.75
C THR A 92 11.36 2.26 -13.99
N SER A 93 10.11 2.26 -14.47
CA SER A 93 9.43 1.02 -14.89
C SER A 93 10.21 0.33 -16.02
N ALA A 94 10.78 1.09 -16.95
CA ALA A 94 11.57 0.55 -18.05
C ALA A 94 12.84 -0.13 -17.55
N GLU A 95 13.56 0.51 -16.62
CA GLU A 95 14.76 -0.06 -15.99
C GLU A 95 14.43 -1.34 -15.23
N TYR A 96 13.35 -1.33 -14.46
CA TYR A 96 12.90 -2.49 -13.70
C TYR A 96 12.52 -3.66 -14.62
N ALA A 97 11.79 -3.39 -15.71
CA ALA A 97 11.40 -4.40 -16.70
C ALA A 97 12.62 -5.03 -17.38
N ALA A 98 13.68 -4.26 -17.63
CA ALA A 98 14.93 -4.76 -18.19
C ALA A 98 15.65 -5.73 -17.23
N MET A 99 15.59 -5.46 -15.92
CA MET A 99 16.17 -6.32 -14.89
C MET A 99 15.29 -7.54 -14.55
N ASN A 100 13.98 -7.42 -14.76
CA ASN A 100 12.98 -8.42 -14.41
C ASN A 100 12.00 -8.65 -15.57
N PRO A 101 12.42 -9.31 -16.67
CA PRO A 101 11.60 -9.45 -17.89
C PRO A 101 10.25 -10.17 -17.65
N ALA A 102 10.15 -10.98 -16.60
CA ALA A 102 8.93 -11.71 -16.26
C ALA A 102 7.94 -10.89 -15.41
N SER A 103 8.29 -9.67 -15.02
CA SER A 103 7.42 -8.83 -14.21
C SER A 103 6.22 -8.32 -15.01
N ALA A 104 5.06 -8.21 -14.35
CA ALA A 104 3.86 -7.69 -14.97
C ALA A 104 4.00 -6.19 -15.26
N LYS A 105 3.50 -5.74 -16.41
CA LYS A 105 3.41 -4.33 -16.73
C LYS A 105 2.27 -3.70 -15.92
N ARG A 106 2.56 -2.60 -15.22
CA ARG A 106 1.60 -1.88 -14.39
C ARG A 106 1.41 -0.45 -14.91
N PRO A 107 0.23 0.15 -14.69
CA PRO A 107 0.00 1.53 -15.11
C PRO A 107 0.89 2.52 -14.34
N ALA A 108 1.25 3.62 -14.99
CA ALA A 108 2.03 4.69 -14.36
C ALA A 108 1.24 5.42 -13.27
N TYR A 109 -0.08 5.52 -13.43
CA TYR A 109 -0.95 6.20 -12.49
C TYR A 109 -2.20 5.37 -12.24
N SER A 110 -2.38 4.92 -10.99
CA SER A 110 -3.53 4.13 -10.57
C SER A 110 -4.16 4.67 -9.27
N SER A 111 -3.87 5.93 -8.93
CA SER A 111 -4.42 6.56 -7.74
C SER A 111 -5.94 6.69 -7.84
N LEU A 112 -6.64 6.36 -6.76
CA LEU A 112 -8.08 6.40 -6.67
C LEU A 112 -8.53 7.50 -5.70
N ARG A 113 -9.73 8.04 -5.96
CA ARG A 113 -10.43 8.91 -5.03
C ARG A 113 -11.63 8.18 -4.43
N ASN A 114 -11.82 8.30 -3.12
CA ASN A 114 -12.92 7.68 -2.38
C ASN A 114 -14.22 8.49 -2.49
N LYS A 115 -14.57 8.93 -3.68
CA LYS A 115 -15.66 9.89 -3.95
C LYS A 115 -17.01 9.39 -3.44
N ARG A 116 -17.34 8.13 -3.72
CA ARG A 116 -18.63 7.58 -3.30
C ARG A 116 -18.74 7.41 -1.79
N LEU A 117 -17.63 7.10 -1.12
CA LEU A 117 -17.61 7.10 0.35
C LEU A 117 -17.91 8.50 0.90
N GLU A 118 -17.27 9.53 0.33
CA GLU A 118 -17.50 10.93 0.72
C GLU A 118 -18.97 11.32 0.58
N ASP A 119 -19.62 10.88 -0.49
CA ASP A 119 -20.98 11.26 -0.85
C ASP A 119 -22.06 10.43 -0.15
N THR A 120 -21.72 9.32 0.51
CA THR A 120 -22.68 8.39 1.11
C THR A 120 -22.44 8.16 2.61
N VAL A 121 -21.62 7.17 2.96
CA VAL A 121 -21.41 6.74 4.35
C VAL A 121 -20.33 7.53 5.08
N GLY A 122 -19.64 8.42 4.39
CA GLY A 122 -18.49 9.16 4.91
C GLY A 122 -17.17 8.42 4.71
N ASN A 123 -16.13 9.17 4.40
CA ASN A 123 -14.79 8.63 4.18
C ASN A 123 -13.94 8.76 5.46
N GLU A 124 -13.70 7.65 6.13
CA GLU A 124 -12.85 7.57 7.33
C GLU A 124 -11.48 6.94 7.07
N MET A 125 -11.10 6.81 5.78
CA MET A 125 -9.79 6.28 5.43
C MET A 125 -8.70 7.27 5.81
N ARG A 126 -7.72 6.80 6.58
CA ARG A 126 -6.59 7.61 7.06
C ARG A 126 -5.60 7.91 5.94
N PRO A 127 -4.75 8.95 6.09
CA PRO A 127 -3.57 9.10 5.24
C PRO A 127 -2.74 7.82 5.25
N TRP A 128 -2.19 7.44 4.11
CA TRP A 128 -1.51 6.15 3.97
C TRP A 128 -0.30 6.00 4.92
N ARG A 129 0.39 7.10 5.23
CA ARG A 129 1.52 7.07 6.18
C ARG A 129 1.06 6.73 7.60
N ASP A 130 -0.07 7.26 8.02
CA ASP A 130 -0.63 7.00 9.35
C ASP A 130 -1.11 5.54 9.46
N ALA A 131 -1.75 5.04 8.42
CA ALA A 131 -2.19 3.65 8.37
C ALA A 131 -1.00 2.69 8.40
N LEU A 132 0.08 2.99 7.67
CA LEU A 132 1.31 2.20 7.67
C LEU A 132 1.97 2.21 9.05
N SER A 133 2.09 3.36 9.69
CA SER A 133 2.64 3.46 11.05
C SER A 133 1.87 2.60 12.04
N ALA A 134 0.55 2.66 12.02
CA ALA A 134 -0.30 1.84 12.89
C ALA A 134 -0.10 0.34 12.61
N TYR A 135 0.00 -0.05 11.35
CA TYR A 135 0.25 -1.42 10.94
C TYR A 135 1.60 -1.93 11.47
N LEU A 136 2.67 -1.16 11.26
CA LEU A 136 4.01 -1.55 11.72
C LEU A 136 4.10 -1.65 13.24
N ASN A 137 3.45 -0.74 13.96
CA ASN A 137 3.43 -0.74 15.43
C ASN A 137 2.64 -1.91 16.02
N ASN A 138 1.73 -2.50 15.28
CA ASN A 138 0.88 -3.60 15.72
C ASN A 138 1.27 -4.96 15.14
N LEU A 139 2.33 -5.03 14.34
CA LEU A 139 2.83 -6.31 13.86
C LEU A 139 3.38 -7.12 15.04
N PRO A 140 3.04 -8.42 15.14
CA PRO A 140 3.73 -9.30 16.06
C PRO A 140 5.22 -9.33 15.73
N GLU A 141 6.06 -9.45 16.75
CA GLU A 141 7.51 -9.57 16.52
C GLU A 141 7.74 -10.68 15.49
N MET A 142 8.38 -10.31 14.39
CA MET A 142 8.76 -11.30 13.40
C MET A 142 9.85 -12.16 14.02
N GLU A 143 9.50 -13.38 14.36
CA GLU A 143 10.49 -14.37 14.76
C GLU A 143 11.49 -14.54 13.61
N GLY A 144 12.68 -14.09 13.88
CA GLY A 144 13.82 -13.90 13.08
C GLY A 144 14.18 -14.74 11.95
#